data_1218b2a9559936456e0098af9ede60a7
#
_entry.id   1218b2a9559936456e0098af9ede60a7
#
_cell.length_a   1.000
_cell.length_b   1.000
_cell.length_c   1.000
_cell.angle_alpha   90.00
_cell.angle_beta   90.00
_cell.angle_gamma   90.00
#
_symmetry.space_group_name_H-M   'P 1'
#
loop_
_entity.id
_entity.type
_entity.pdbx_description
1 polymer ?
#
loop_
_entity_poly.entity_id
_entity_poly.type
_entity_poly.pdbx_seq_one_letter_code
_entity_poly.pdbx_strand_id
1 'polypeptide(L)'
;VFGFFRKRKPKGCKNSGRPSADRGILVFENTSDVIQAENVLKKSGWSVRVMGPPPEIQTGCDLVIEFPLMEELNIRRTLASADIQPLSVVPVTAPLLAPVDLFQTKDFGDFLMVRAANMKITIAKEDLKIVNISGGGCPDVPYLAQEMVGKTLAQAPRPRDLGHTLCGYALELAYQELRRIC
;
A
#
# COMPACT_ATOMS: atom_id res chain seq x y z
N VAL A 1 39.28 18.38 23.92
CA VAL A 1 38.53 17.13 24.14
C VAL A 1 37.51 17.01 23.01
N PHE A 2 37.83 16.26 21.97
CA PHE A 2 36.94 16.04 20.81
C PHE A 2 36.04 14.85 21.10
N GLY A 3 34.75 15.09 21.30
CA GLY A 3 33.72 14.05 21.43
C GLY A 3 33.35 13.44 20.07
N PHE A 4 33.67 12.17 19.88
CA PHE A 4 33.25 11.39 18.71
C PHE A 4 31.75 11.12 18.77
N PHE A 5 30.94 11.83 17.97
CA PHE A 5 29.55 11.50 17.73
C PHE A 5 29.48 10.27 16.83
N ARG A 6 29.17 9.14 17.42
CA ARG A 6 28.94 7.85 16.71
C ARG A 6 27.59 7.91 16.02
N LYS A 7 27.58 8.23 14.72
CA LYS A 7 26.38 8.12 13.86
C LYS A 7 25.88 6.69 13.88
N ARG A 8 24.71 6.45 14.48
CA ARG A 8 23.99 5.18 14.34
C ARG A 8 23.55 5.04 12.88
N LYS A 9 24.04 4.01 12.19
CA LYS A 9 23.54 3.62 10.85
C LYS A 9 22.07 3.24 10.96
N PRO A 10 21.19 3.73 10.08
CA PRO A 10 19.82 3.27 10.02
C PRO A 10 19.81 1.77 9.69
N LYS A 11 18.99 1.00 10.39
CA LYS A 11 18.76 -0.42 10.10
C LYS A 11 18.21 -0.52 8.69
N GLY A 12 18.95 -1.22 7.81
CA GLY A 12 18.58 -1.40 6.42
C GLY A 12 17.19 -2.02 6.27
N CYS A 13 16.38 -1.43 5.41
CA CYS A 13 15.12 -2.00 4.95
C CYS A 13 15.35 -3.41 4.42
N LYS A 14 14.69 -4.39 5.04
CA LYS A 14 14.66 -5.76 4.51
C LYS A 14 13.72 -5.78 3.31
N ASN A 15 14.28 -5.81 2.11
CA ASN A 15 13.56 -6.22 0.91
C ASN A 15 13.14 -7.68 1.09
N SER A 16 11.88 -7.92 1.43
CA SER A 16 11.30 -9.26 1.50
C SER A 16 10.59 -9.58 0.18
N GLY A 17 11.33 -9.64 -0.90
CA GLY A 17 10.84 -10.10 -2.20
C GLY A 17 11.40 -11.48 -2.53
N ARG A 18 10.82 -12.56 -2.02
CA ARG A 18 10.95 -13.88 -2.63
C ARG A 18 9.64 -14.21 -3.34
N PRO A 19 9.67 -14.57 -4.64
CA PRO A 19 8.53 -15.21 -5.28
C PRO A 19 8.38 -16.59 -4.61
N SER A 20 7.34 -16.76 -3.78
CA SER A 20 6.98 -18.07 -3.27
C SER A 20 5.89 -18.63 -4.19
N ALA A 21 6.09 -19.86 -4.67
CA ALA A 21 5.12 -20.61 -5.49
C ALA A 21 3.76 -20.83 -4.81
N ASP A 22 3.60 -20.36 -3.56
CA ASP A 22 2.41 -20.51 -2.74
C ASP A 22 1.51 -19.26 -2.74
N ARG A 23 1.68 -18.36 -3.72
CA ARG A 23 0.90 -17.12 -3.81
C ARG A 23 -0.03 -17.13 -5.01
N GLY A 24 -1.21 -16.57 -4.82
CA GLY A 24 -2.17 -16.27 -5.88
C GLY A 24 -2.51 -14.78 -5.91
N ILE A 25 -3.04 -14.33 -7.02
CA ILE A 25 -3.59 -13.00 -7.20
C ILE A 25 -5.05 -13.06 -7.61
N LEU A 26 -5.87 -12.23 -6.95
CA LEU A 26 -7.23 -11.95 -7.35
C LEU A 26 -7.22 -10.75 -8.28
N VAL A 27 -7.80 -10.90 -9.44
CA VAL A 27 -7.93 -9.86 -10.45
C VAL A 27 -9.38 -9.39 -10.49
N PHE A 28 -9.59 -8.08 -10.55
CA PHE A 28 -10.92 -7.47 -10.58
C PHE A 28 -11.05 -6.54 -11.78
N GLU A 29 -12.28 -6.24 -12.16
CA GLU A 29 -12.57 -5.35 -13.27
C GLU A 29 -12.25 -3.91 -12.95
N ASN A 30 -12.51 -3.49 -11.70
CA ASN A 30 -12.33 -2.10 -11.28
C ASN A 30 -11.73 -1.98 -9.87
N THR A 31 -11.18 -0.81 -9.58
CA THR A 31 -10.50 -0.51 -8.32
C THR A 31 -11.45 -0.53 -7.12
N SER A 32 -12.74 -0.22 -7.31
CA SER A 32 -13.72 -0.23 -6.22
C SER A 32 -13.90 -1.64 -5.67
N ASP A 33 -13.94 -2.64 -6.54
CA ASP A 33 -14.07 -4.05 -6.16
C ASP A 33 -12.84 -4.53 -5.39
N VAL A 34 -11.64 -4.09 -5.81
CA VAL A 34 -10.40 -4.39 -5.06
C VAL A 34 -10.48 -3.84 -3.64
N ILE A 35 -10.90 -2.58 -3.47
CA ILE A 35 -11.01 -1.93 -2.16
C ILE A 35 -12.06 -2.63 -1.28
N GLN A 36 -13.20 -2.98 -1.84
CA GLN A 36 -14.25 -3.71 -1.13
C GLN A 36 -13.76 -5.11 -0.73
N ALA A 37 -13.15 -5.85 -1.66
CA ALA A 37 -12.60 -7.16 -1.41
C ALA A 37 -11.51 -7.14 -0.33
N GLU A 38 -10.59 -6.17 -0.38
CA GLU A 38 -9.57 -6.00 0.67
C GLU A 38 -10.21 -5.79 2.05
N ASN A 39 -11.21 -4.91 2.13
CA ASN A 39 -11.90 -4.61 3.39
C ASN A 39 -12.61 -5.85 3.96
N VAL A 40 -13.32 -6.61 3.12
CA VAL A 40 -14.01 -7.84 3.52
C VAL A 40 -13.01 -8.88 3.99
N LEU A 41 -11.97 -9.13 3.21
CA LEU A 41 -10.96 -10.14 3.53
C LEU A 41 -10.19 -9.81 4.80
N LYS A 42 -9.76 -8.57 4.99
CA LYS A 42 -9.06 -8.13 6.22
C LYS A 42 -9.97 -8.20 7.46
N LYS A 43 -11.25 -7.82 7.34
CA LYS A 43 -12.22 -7.97 8.44
C LYS A 43 -12.45 -9.42 8.82
N SER A 44 -12.37 -10.33 7.86
CA SER A 44 -12.49 -11.78 8.07
C SER A 44 -11.18 -12.43 8.55
N GLY A 45 -10.13 -11.64 8.80
CA GLY A 45 -8.85 -12.12 9.33
C GLY A 45 -7.86 -12.66 8.30
N TRP A 46 -8.16 -12.52 6.99
CA TRP A 46 -7.26 -12.99 5.94
C TRP A 46 -6.04 -12.08 5.78
N SER A 47 -4.87 -12.69 5.62
CA SER A 47 -3.61 -11.98 5.33
C SER A 47 -3.50 -11.72 3.83
N VAL A 48 -3.98 -10.57 3.37
CA VAL A 48 -3.97 -10.16 1.98
C VAL A 48 -3.25 -8.84 1.78
N ARG A 49 -2.69 -8.62 0.58
CA ARG A 49 -1.99 -7.39 0.21
C ARG A 49 -2.52 -6.87 -1.12
N VAL A 50 -2.77 -5.56 -1.18
CA VAL A 50 -3.04 -4.89 -2.46
C VAL A 50 -1.70 -4.59 -3.13
N MET A 51 -1.60 -4.96 -4.40
CA MET A 51 -0.40 -4.88 -5.23
C MET A 51 -0.72 -4.28 -6.59
N GLY A 52 0.28 -3.86 -7.34
CA GLY A 52 0.13 -3.56 -8.76
C GLY A 52 -0.01 -4.85 -9.58
N PRO A 53 -0.77 -4.86 -10.67
CA PRO A 53 -0.88 -6.03 -11.54
C PRO A 53 0.48 -6.35 -12.17
N PRO A 54 0.79 -7.64 -12.34
CA PRO A 54 1.97 -8.03 -13.09
C PRO A 54 1.85 -7.65 -14.57
N PRO A 55 2.98 -7.51 -15.30
CA PRO A 55 2.96 -7.07 -16.70
C PRO A 55 2.13 -7.93 -17.65
N GLU A 56 1.97 -9.22 -17.34
CA GLU A 56 1.16 -10.14 -18.16
C GLU A 56 -0.34 -10.05 -17.90
N ILE A 57 -0.75 -9.40 -16.81
CA ILE A 57 -2.16 -9.21 -16.45
C ILE A 57 -2.54 -7.75 -16.76
N GLN A 58 -3.01 -7.51 -17.96
CA GLN A 58 -3.55 -6.22 -18.39
C GLN A 58 -5.07 -6.25 -18.25
N THR A 59 -5.57 -5.81 -17.13
CA THR A 59 -6.99 -5.52 -16.89
C THR A 59 -7.19 -4.02 -16.77
N GLY A 60 -8.42 -3.54 -16.86
CA GLY A 60 -8.73 -2.12 -16.66
C GLY A 60 -8.44 -1.60 -15.23
N CYS A 61 -8.07 -2.49 -14.31
CA CYS A 61 -7.76 -2.16 -12.93
C CYS A 61 -6.24 -2.12 -12.69
N ASP A 62 -5.76 -1.03 -12.09
CA ASP A 62 -4.35 -0.87 -11.71
C ASP A 62 -3.99 -1.56 -10.38
N LEU A 63 -4.89 -2.35 -9.81
CA LEU A 63 -4.72 -3.02 -8.52
C LEU A 63 -5.14 -4.49 -8.61
N VAL A 64 -4.41 -5.33 -7.88
CA VAL A 64 -4.73 -6.74 -7.63
C VAL A 64 -4.58 -7.06 -6.15
N ILE A 65 -5.15 -8.17 -5.68
CA ILE A 65 -4.97 -8.64 -4.31
C ILE A 65 -4.11 -9.89 -4.32
N GLU A 66 -2.95 -9.83 -3.68
CA GLU A 66 -2.10 -10.98 -3.41
C GLU A 66 -2.58 -11.69 -2.15
N PHE A 67 -2.63 -13.04 -2.20
CA PHE A 67 -3.09 -13.88 -1.10
C PHE A 67 -2.34 -15.23 -1.07
N PRO A 68 -2.35 -15.97 0.06
CA PRO A 68 -1.82 -17.33 0.13
C PRO A 68 -2.65 -18.28 -0.71
N LEU A 69 -2.08 -18.93 -1.73
CA LEU A 69 -2.80 -19.77 -2.70
C LEU A 69 -3.55 -20.94 -2.03
N MET A 70 -3.04 -21.47 -0.95
CA MET A 70 -3.69 -22.53 -0.17
C MET A 70 -5.08 -22.13 0.36
N GLU A 71 -5.34 -20.82 0.50
CA GLU A 71 -6.59 -20.28 1.03
C GLU A 71 -7.59 -19.88 -0.06
N GLU A 72 -7.33 -20.21 -1.32
CA GLU A 72 -8.15 -19.78 -2.46
C GLU A 72 -9.64 -20.08 -2.25
N LEU A 73 -9.99 -21.32 -1.90
CA LEU A 73 -11.40 -21.72 -1.75
C LEU A 73 -12.11 -20.93 -0.64
N ASN A 74 -11.43 -20.73 0.48
CA ASN A 74 -11.98 -20.02 1.62
C ASN A 74 -12.14 -18.53 1.32
N ILE A 75 -11.15 -17.93 0.66
CA ILE A 75 -11.17 -16.54 0.22
C ILE A 75 -12.30 -16.31 -0.78
N ARG A 76 -12.45 -17.18 -1.78
CA ARG A 76 -13.57 -17.10 -2.76
C ARG A 76 -14.92 -17.21 -2.08
N ARG A 77 -15.11 -18.10 -1.11
CA ARG A 77 -16.34 -18.21 -0.32
C ARG A 77 -16.63 -16.94 0.48
N THR A 78 -15.59 -16.38 1.13
CA THR A 78 -15.72 -15.14 1.88
C THR A 78 -16.16 -13.98 0.97
N LEU A 79 -15.57 -13.86 -0.21
CA LEU A 79 -15.94 -12.83 -1.18
C LEU A 79 -17.35 -13.05 -1.74
N ALA A 80 -17.69 -14.29 -2.07
CA ALA A 80 -19.04 -14.64 -2.58
C ALA A 80 -20.15 -14.33 -1.55
N SER A 81 -19.89 -14.50 -0.25
CA SER A 81 -20.85 -14.13 0.81
C SER A 81 -21.08 -12.61 0.91
N ALA A 82 -20.20 -11.80 0.35
CA ALA A 82 -20.31 -10.35 0.26
C ALA A 82 -20.69 -9.86 -1.15
N ASP A 83 -21.11 -10.78 -2.04
CA ASP A 83 -21.48 -10.51 -3.43
C ASP A 83 -20.34 -9.87 -4.25
N ILE A 84 -19.08 -10.24 -3.93
CA ILE A 84 -17.90 -9.79 -4.64
C ILE A 84 -17.31 -10.97 -5.43
N GLN A 85 -17.13 -10.79 -6.73
CA GLN A 85 -16.55 -11.83 -7.59
C GLN A 85 -15.31 -11.31 -8.31
N PRO A 86 -14.13 -11.96 -8.13
CA PRO A 86 -12.97 -11.65 -8.95
C PRO A 86 -13.18 -12.12 -10.39
N LEU A 87 -12.67 -11.38 -11.37
CA LEU A 87 -12.64 -11.79 -12.77
C LEU A 87 -11.86 -13.09 -12.97
N SER A 88 -10.73 -13.18 -12.29
CA SER A 88 -9.89 -14.38 -12.32
C SER A 88 -9.04 -14.53 -11.06
N VAL A 89 -8.59 -15.75 -10.84
CA VAL A 89 -7.60 -16.10 -9.82
C VAL A 89 -6.40 -16.68 -10.55
N VAL A 90 -5.24 -16.07 -10.38
CA VAL A 90 -4.01 -16.43 -11.08
C VAL A 90 -2.95 -16.86 -10.09
N PRO A 91 -2.49 -18.13 -10.13
CA PRO A 91 -1.36 -18.57 -9.33
C PRO A 91 -0.05 -17.89 -9.80
N VAL A 92 0.77 -17.43 -8.86
CA VAL A 92 2.08 -16.83 -9.17
C VAL A 92 3.09 -17.95 -9.42
N THR A 93 3.10 -18.50 -10.62
CA THR A 93 3.97 -19.64 -11.01
C THR A 93 5.23 -19.20 -11.75
N ALA A 94 5.28 -17.97 -12.26
CA ALA A 94 6.40 -17.43 -13.01
C ALA A 94 6.75 -16.00 -12.54
N PRO A 95 8.02 -15.56 -12.73
CA PRO A 95 8.43 -14.20 -12.35
C PRO A 95 7.61 -13.07 -13.01
N LEU A 96 7.16 -13.27 -14.24
CA LEU A 96 6.33 -12.29 -14.98
C LEU A 96 4.89 -12.22 -14.47
N LEU A 97 4.44 -13.21 -13.71
CA LEU A 97 3.15 -13.21 -13.00
C LEU A 97 3.28 -12.66 -11.58
N ALA A 98 4.48 -12.31 -11.13
CA ALA A 98 4.67 -11.72 -9.80
C ALA A 98 4.06 -10.32 -9.76
N PRO A 99 3.17 -10.04 -8.78
CA PRO A 99 2.58 -8.72 -8.64
C PRO A 99 3.66 -7.68 -8.29
N VAL A 100 3.46 -6.45 -8.76
CA VAL A 100 4.39 -5.35 -8.58
C VAL A 100 4.11 -4.63 -7.27
N ASP A 101 5.18 -4.28 -6.53
CA ASP A 101 5.03 -3.46 -5.32
C ASP A 101 4.37 -2.12 -5.64
N LEU A 102 3.29 -1.82 -4.94
CA LEU A 102 2.58 -0.54 -5.04
C LEU A 102 3.40 0.62 -4.52
N PHE A 103 4.37 0.32 -3.67
CA PHE A 103 5.13 1.33 -2.95
C PHE A 103 6.46 1.60 -3.63
N GLN A 104 6.77 2.87 -3.75
CA GLN A 104 8.11 3.35 -4.09
C GLN A 104 8.60 4.24 -2.96
N THR A 105 9.68 3.82 -2.32
CA THR A 105 10.32 4.58 -1.26
C THR A 105 11.54 5.29 -1.82
N LYS A 106 11.66 6.60 -1.56
CA LYS A 106 12.82 7.38 -1.96
C LYS A 106 13.38 8.14 -0.77
N ASP A 107 14.66 7.92 -0.54
CA ASP A 107 15.44 8.55 0.49
C ASP A 107 16.13 9.81 -0.07
N PHE A 108 15.90 10.97 0.55
CA PHE A 108 16.50 12.26 0.19
C PHE A 108 17.43 12.80 1.30
N GLY A 109 18.04 11.92 2.08
CA GLY A 109 18.89 12.33 3.21
C GLY A 109 18.04 12.60 4.45
N ASP A 110 17.68 13.85 4.69
CA ASP A 110 16.89 14.26 5.85
C ASP A 110 15.39 13.95 5.70
N PHE A 111 14.96 13.64 4.49
CA PHE A 111 13.57 13.35 4.16
C PHE A 111 13.40 11.94 3.60
N LEU A 112 12.26 11.34 3.90
CA LEU A 112 11.84 10.06 3.35
C LEU A 112 10.48 10.23 2.67
N MET A 113 10.39 9.80 1.42
CA MET A 113 9.15 9.82 0.65
C MET A 113 8.68 8.40 0.36
N VAL A 114 7.40 8.15 0.58
CA VAL A 114 6.71 6.96 0.08
C VAL A 114 5.65 7.37 -0.92
N ARG A 115 5.66 6.71 -2.05
CA ARG A 115 4.62 6.79 -3.07
C ARG A 115 3.80 5.51 -3.07
N ALA A 116 2.48 5.63 -3.10
CA ALA A 116 1.56 4.54 -3.42
C ALA A 116 0.66 5.00 -4.57
N ALA A 117 0.65 4.24 -5.65
CA ALA A 117 -0.02 4.64 -6.88
C ALA A 117 0.39 6.08 -7.30
N ASN A 118 -0.55 7.00 -7.38
CA ASN A 118 -0.32 8.40 -7.75
C ASN A 118 -0.14 9.35 -6.55
N MET A 119 -0.27 8.87 -5.30
CA MET A 119 -0.11 9.68 -4.09
C MET A 119 1.27 9.53 -3.49
N LYS A 120 1.80 10.62 -2.94
CA LYS A 120 3.10 10.68 -2.28
C LYS A 120 2.96 11.38 -0.95
N ILE A 121 3.64 10.85 0.07
CA ILE A 121 3.77 11.44 1.39
C ILE A 121 5.26 11.51 1.74
N THR A 122 5.72 12.69 2.19
CA THR A 122 7.11 12.91 2.57
C THR A 122 7.16 13.31 4.03
N ILE A 123 8.10 12.72 4.76
CA ILE A 123 8.35 13.03 6.17
C ILE A 123 9.78 13.52 6.38
N ALA A 124 9.99 14.37 7.38
CA ALA A 124 11.29 14.61 7.96
C ALA A 124 11.67 13.42 8.86
N LYS A 125 12.89 12.89 8.70
CA LYS A 125 13.34 11.71 9.46
C LYS A 125 13.66 11.99 10.91
N GLU A 126 13.97 13.25 11.25
CA GLU A 126 14.36 13.67 12.59
C GLU A 126 13.22 13.49 13.59
N ASP A 127 12.02 13.95 13.22
CA ASP A 127 10.85 14.01 14.11
C ASP A 127 9.63 13.28 13.54
N LEU A 128 9.78 12.60 12.39
CA LEU A 128 8.72 11.88 11.66
C LEU A 128 7.54 12.78 11.27
N LYS A 129 7.77 14.09 11.13
CA LYS A 129 6.76 15.06 10.74
C LYS A 129 6.47 14.97 9.25
N ILE A 130 5.20 14.97 8.89
CA ILE A 130 4.75 15.04 7.50
C ILE A 130 5.02 16.45 6.98
N VAL A 131 5.90 16.56 6.01
CA VAL A 131 6.30 17.85 5.42
C VAL A 131 5.64 18.12 4.09
N ASN A 132 5.19 17.08 3.39
CA ASN A 132 4.52 17.24 2.10
C ASN A 132 3.59 16.07 1.78
N ILE A 133 2.47 16.39 1.16
CA ILE A 133 1.56 15.45 0.50
C ILE A 133 1.35 15.97 -0.91
N SER A 134 1.51 15.10 -1.92
CA SER A 134 1.39 15.48 -3.32
C SER A 134 0.94 14.33 -4.20
N GLY A 135 0.46 14.68 -5.40
CA GLY A 135 -0.07 13.73 -6.37
C GLY A 135 -1.60 13.67 -6.31
N GLY A 136 -2.17 12.88 -7.20
CA GLY A 136 -3.60 12.79 -7.37
C GLY A 136 -4.23 14.06 -7.97
N GLY A 137 -5.51 13.99 -8.24
CA GLY A 137 -6.31 15.09 -8.73
C GLY A 137 -7.72 15.08 -8.11
N CYS A 138 -7.90 14.26 -7.07
CA CYS A 138 -9.19 14.16 -6.41
C CYS A 138 -9.45 15.38 -5.51
N PRO A 139 -10.71 15.79 -5.35
CA PRO A 139 -11.07 17.04 -4.65
C PRO A 139 -10.77 17.01 -3.14
N ASP A 140 -10.63 15.84 -2.52
CA ASP A 140 -10.31 15.69 -1.11
C ASP A 140 -8.81 15.82 -0.78
N VAL A 141 -7.92 15.80 -1.79
CA VAL A 141 -6.46 15.85 -1.58
C VAL A 141 -6.01 17.14 -0.87
N PRO A 142 -6.49 18.33 -1.21
CA PRO A 142 -6.13 19.56 -0.49
C PRO A 142 -6.53 19.52 0.98
N TYR A 143 -7.70 18.98 1.29
CA TYR A 143 -8.19 18.84 2.66
C TYR A 143 -7.33 17.83 3.45
N LEU A 144 -7.03 16.67 2.86
CA LEU A 144 -6.13 15.68 3.47
C LEU A 144 -4.75 16.28 3.76
N ALA A 145 -4.20 17.05 2.81
CA ALA A 145 -2.92 17.72 3.00
C ALA A 145 -2.98 18.73 4.15
N GLN A 146 -4.03 19.53 4.23
CA GLN A 146 -4.23 20.51 5.31
C GLN A 146 -4.29 19.83 6.69
N GLU A 147 -4.99 18.70 6.79
CA GLU A 147 -5.18 18.00 8.05
C GLU A 147 -3.93 17.22 8.52
N MET A 148 -3.03 16.88 7.62
CA MET A 148 -1.92 15.99 7.92
C MET A 148 -0.55 16.67 7.94
N VAL A 149 -0.31 17.64 7.06
CA VAL A 149 0.99 18.32 6.97
C VAL A 149 1.27 19.11 8.26
N GLY A 150 2.50 19.02 8.75
CA GLY A 150 2.93 19.62 10.01
C GLY A 150 2.71 18.74 11.24
N LYS A 151 1.94 17.65 11.15
CA LYS A 151 1.78 16.66 12.22
C LYS A 151 2.78 15.52 12.06
N THR A 152 3.14 14.87 13.16
CA THR A 152 3.95 13.65 13.12
C THR A 152 3.10 12.46 12.65
N LEU A 153 3.74 11.38 12.18
CA LEU A 153 3.04 10.15 11.78
C LEU A 153 2.16 9.56 12.91
N ALA A 154 2.51 9.80 14.16
CA ALA A 154 1.72 9.33 15.30
C ALA A 154 0.49 10.21 15.59
N GLN A 155 0.57 11.50 15.28
CA GLN A 155 -0.49 12.50 15.56
C GLN A 155 -1.41 12.74 14.38
N ALA A 156 -0.94 12.46 13.16
CA ALA A 156 -1.72 12.68 11.95
C ALA A 156 -2.94 11.74 11.93
N PRO A 157 -4.11 12.25 11.55
CA PRO A 157 -5.28 11.42 11.34
C PRO A 157 -5.02 10.45 10.18
N ARG A 158 -5.74 9.34 10.17
CA ARG A 158 -5.64 8.38 9.07
C ARG A 158 -6.32 8.94 7.82
N PRO A 159 -5.67 8.89 6.66
CA PRO A 159 -6.27 9.36 5.41
C PRO A 159 -7.63 8.76 5.10
N ARG A 160 -7.84 7.48 5.39
CA ARG A 160 -9.10 6.78 5.13
C ARG A 160 -10.27 7.25 5.99
N ASP A 161 -10.01 7.90 7.12
CA ASP A 161 -11.05 8.41 8.00
C ASP A 161 -11.54 9.80 7.55
N LEU A 162 -10.78 10.46 6.69
CA LEU A 162 -11.04 11.81 6.19
C LEU A 162 -11.36 11.87 4.69
N GLY A 163 -10.72 11.00 3.89
CA GLY A 163 -10.86 10.97 2.43
C GLY A 163 -11.69 9.78 1.96
N HIS A 164 -12.53 10.02 0.97
CA HIS A 164 -13.46 9.02 0.41
C HIS A 164 -13.18 8.69 -1.05
N THR A 165 -12.12 9.27 -1.63
CA THR A 165 -11.72 9.03 -3.01
C THR A 165 -10.62 7.97 -3.13
N LEU A 166 -10.33 7.57 -4.38
CA LEU A 166 -9.19 6.70 -4.67
C LEU A 166 -7.85 7.31 -4.25
N CYS A 167 -7.72 8.65 -4.28
CA CYS A 167 -6.54 9.35 -3.79
C CYS A 167 -6.41 9.24 -2.26
N GLY A 168 -7.51 9.36 -1.53
CA GLY A 168 -7.55 9.13 -0.08
C GLY A 168 -7.14 7.71 0.28
N TYR A 169 -7.62 6.71 -0.47
CA TYR A 169 -7.19 5.32 -0.33
C TYR A 169 -5.70 5.11 -0.62
N ALA A 170 -5.19 5.65 -1.74
CA ALA A 170 -3.77 5.54 -2.09
C ALA A 170 -2.88 6.24 -1.04
N LEU A 171 -3.32 7.37 -0.51
CA LEU A 171 -2.62 8.06 0.56
C LEU A 171 -2.62 7.25 1.87
N GLU A 172 -3.71 6.58 2.22
CA GLU A 172 -3.75 5.65 3.36
C GLU A 172 -2.72 4.53 3.21
N LEU A 173 -2.60 3.95 2.01
CA LEU A 173 -1.59 2.92 1.76
C LEU A 173 -0.17 3.46 1.96
N ALA A 174 0.15 4.64 1.41
CA ALA A 174 1.45 5.29 1.60
C ALA A 174 1.73 5.63 3.07
N TYR A 175 0.71 6.09 3.80
CA TYR A 175 0.80 6.40 5.23
C TYR A 175 1.06 5.15 6.08
N GLN A 176 0.36 4.05 5.81
CA GLN A 176 0.59 2.77 6.51
C GLN A 176 1.99 2.23 6.23
N GLU A 177 2.47 2.35 4.99
CA GLU A 177 3.82 1.92 4.64
C GLU A 177 4.88 2.74 5.39
N LEU A 178 4.73 4.08 5.50
CA LEU A 178 5.61 4.91 6.33
C LEU A 178 5.61 4.45 7.78
N ARG A 179 4.46 4.18 8.37
CA ARG A 179 4.36 3.67 9.75
C ARG A 179 4.96 2.28 9.95
N ARG A 180 5.05 1.49 8.90
CA ARG A 180 5.69 0.16 8.93
C ARG A 180 7.21 0.24 8.92
N ILE A 181 7.76 1.21 8.18
CA ILE A 181 9.21 1.33 7.97
C ILE A 181 9.89 2.28 8.96
N CYS A 182 9.15 3.17 9.60
CA CYS A 182 9.60 4.08 10.66
C CYS A 182 9.13 3.62 12.03
#